data_8d7d0551dd446fcd88f4d2460bd19928
#
_entry.id   8d7d0551dd446fcd88f4d2460bd19928
#
_cell.length_a   1.000
_cell.length_b   1.000
_cell.length_c   1.000
_cell.angle_alpha   90.00
_cell.angle_beta   90.00
_cell.angle_gamma   90.00
#
_symmetry.space_group_name_H-M   'P 1'
#
loop_
_entity.id
_entity.type
_entity.pdbx_description
1 polymer ?
#
loop_
_entity_poly.entity_id
_entity_poly.type
_entity_poly.pdbx_seq_one_letter_code
_entity_poly.pdbx_strand_id
1 'polypeptide(L)'
;MGREPRSARPSRITVVNRTQARLDAMRAIHAQLNSETQVEYVANSDPRVNDDLLSGLAPNSLVINATGMGKDTPGSPVTDAGVFPRGSYAWELNYRGELGFLRQALAQRKERRLHVHDGWRYFLHGWFTVIEEVFDVRIDEEKFSRLAAISDLERPPGPR
;
A
#
# COMPACT_ATOMS: atom_id res chain seq x y z
N MET A 1 12.37 6.00 -5.52
CA MET A 1 12.23 6.65 -6.84
C MET A 1 13.57 6.96 -7.52
N GLY A 2 14.59 7.46 -6.86
CA GLY A 2 15.85 7.83 -7.50
C GLY A 2 16.85 6.72 -7.79
N ARG A 3 16.67 5.53 -7.24
CA ARG A 3 17.64 4.42 -7.34
C ARG A 3 17.38 3.46 -8.52
N GLU A 4 16.15 3.40 -9.01
CA GLU A 4 15.76 2.50 -10.10
C GLU A 4 16.00 3.12 -11.48
N PRO A 5 16.31 2.32 -12.50
CA PRO A 5 16.42 2.82 -13.86
C PRO A 5 15.09 3.46 -14.32
N ARG A 6 15.16 4.43 -15.22
CA ARG A 6 13.97 5.18 -15.69
C ARG A 6 12.85 4.27 -16.19
N SER A 7 13.19 3.20 -16.88
CA SER A 7 12.23 2.22 -17.41
C SER A 7 11.45 1.45 -16.34
N ALA A 8 11.96 1.40 -15.10
CA ALA A 8 11.32 0.73 -13.97
C ALA A 8 10.54 1.70 -13.05
N ARG A 9 10.53 3.00 -13.37
CA ARG A 9 9.79 3.99 -12.58
C ARG A 9 8.37 4.16 -13.08
N PRO A 10 7.41 4.44 -12.19
CA PRO A 10 6.06 4.78 -12.62
C PRO A 10 6.09 6.09 -13.41
N SER A 11 5.32 6.16 -14.49
CA SER A 11 5.15 7.39 -15.27
C SER A 11 4.28 8.41 -14.54
N ARG A 12 3.31 7.93 -13.76
CA ARG A 12 2.36 8.76 -12.99
C ARG A 12 2.13 8.18 -11.61
N ILE A 13 2.01 9.08 -10.63
CA ILE A 13 1.59 8.75 -9.25
C ILE A 13 0.46 9.71 -8.87
N THR A 14 -0.65 9.17 -8.37
CA THR A 14 -1.70 9.96 -7.73
C THR A 14 -1.63 9.72 -6.23
N VAL A 15 -1.43 10.79 -5.47
CA VAL A 15 -1.36 10.77 -4.00
C VAL A 15 -2.63 11.38 -3.45
N VAL A 16 -3.39 10.60 -2.69
CA VAL A 16 -4.61 11.06 -2.04
C VAL A 16 -4.39 11.18 -0.54
N ASN A 17 -4.76 12.29 0.05
CA ASN A 17 -4.77 12.47 1.50
C ASN A 17 -5.91 13.42 1.89
N ARG A 18 -6.52 13.17 3.06
CA ARG A 18 -7.58 14.05 3.59
C ARG A 18 -7.06 15.42 4.07
N THR A 19 -5.76 15.56 4.28
CA THR A 19 -5.13 16.76 4.85
C THR A 19 -4.24 17.44 3.82
N GLN A 20 -4.59 18.64 3.39
CA GLN A 20 -3.83 19.42 2.40
C GLN A 20 -2.37 19.64 2.86
N ALA A 21 -2.14 20.00 4.12
CA ALA A 21 -0.80 20.25 4.64
C ALA A 21 0.15 19.03 4.49
N ARG A 22 -0.37 17.78 4.56
CA ARG A 22 0.44 16.58 4.32
C ARG A 22 0.80 16.43 2.84
N LEU A 23 -0.11 16.78 1.94
CA LEU A 23 0.17 16.78 0.50
C LEU A 23 1.23 17.83 0.15
N ASP A 24 1.17 19.00 0.77
CA ASP A 24 2.15 20.08 0.56
C ASP A 24 3.54 19.66 1.06
N ALA A 25 3.62 19.01 2.22
CA ALA A 25 4.86 18.43 2.73
C ALA A 25 5.44 17.36 1.78
N MET A 26 4.59 16.47 1.25
CA MET A 26 5.02 15.47 0.24
C MET A 26 5.49 16.14 -1.05
N ARG A 27 4.79 17.16 -1.52
CA ARG A 27 5.19 17.92 -2.72
C ARG A 27 6.57 18.55 -2.54
N ALA A 28 6.85 19.12 -1.35
CA ALA A 28 8.16 19.70 -1.03
C ALA A 28 9.28 18.63 -1.05
N ILE A 29 9.01 17.42 -0.57
CA ILE A 29 9.95 16.29 -0.65
C ILE A 29 10.15 15.85 -2.10
N HIS A 30 9.07 15.69 -2.87
CA HIS A 30 9.15 15.27 -4.26
C HIS A 30 9.88 16.28 -5.14
N ALA A 31 9.78 17.59 -4.86
CA ALA A 31 10.49 18.61 -5.56
C ALA A 31 12.03 18.49 -5.43
N GLN A 32 12.51 17.86 -4.36
CA GLN A 32 13.93 17.57 -4.15
C GLN A 32 14.41 16.33 -4.89
N LEU A 33 13.47 15.49 -5.35
CA LEU A 33 13.78 14.29 -6.11
C LEU A 33 13.80 14.67 -7.60
N ASN A 34 14.95 14.68 -8.22
CA ASN A 34 15.05 14.88 -9.66
C ASN A 34 14.38 13.72 -10.43
N SER A 35 13.05 13.74 -10.49
CA SER A 35 12.22 12.69 -11.06
C SER A 35 11.32 13.25 -12.17
N GLU A 36 11.26 12.56 -13.30
CA GLU A 36 10.35 12.85 -14.41
C GLU A 36 8.94 12.26 -14.19
N THR A 37 8.72 11.54 -13.08
CA THR A 37 7.42 10.97 -12.73
C THR A 37 6.41 12.10 -12.47
N GLN A 38 5.31 12.07 -13.17
CA GLN A 38 4.20 13.01 -12.94
C GLN A 38 3.53 12.65 -11.61
N VAL A 39 3.44 13.60 -10.70
CA VAL A 39 2.79 13.40 -9.40
C VAL A 39 1.61 14.34 -9.26
N GLU A 40 0.43 13.74 -9.09
CA GLU A 40 -0.82 14.43 -8.80
C GLU A 40 -1.11 14.32 -7.29
N TYR A 41 -1.59 15.41 -6.69
CA TYR A 41 -1.94 15.46 -5.26
C TYR A 41 -3.41 15.83 -5.12
N VAL A 42 -4.19 14.97 -4.52
CA VAL A 42 -5.63 15.13 -4.37
C VAL A 42 -6.00 15.21 -2.88
N ALA A 43 -6.44 16.39 -2.44
CA ALA A 43 -6.99 16.56 -1.11
C ALA A 43 -8.45 16.04 -1.10
N ASN A 44 -8.69 14.91 -0.43
CA ASN A 44 -10.00 14.29 -0.43
C ASN A 44 -10.25 13.44 0.83
N SER A 45 -11.48 13.51 1.35
CA SER A 45 -11.97 12.69 2.46
C SER A 45 -13.20 11.85 2.10
N ASP A 46 -13.74 12.00 0.88
CA ASP A 46 -14.90 11.22 0.42
C ASP A 46 -14.41 9.96 -0.34
N PRO A 47 -14.67 8.74 0.15
CA PRO A 47 -14.24 7.52 -0.51
C PRO A 47 -14.82 7.34 -1.92
N ARG A 48 -15.96 7.97 -2.26
CA ARG A 48 -16.54 7.91 -3.62
C ARG A 48 -15.66 8.62 -4.66
N VAL A 49 -15.01 9.72 -4.27
CA VAL A 49 -14.01 10.38 -5.14
C VAL A 49 -12.83 9.47 -5.39
N ASN A 50 -12.44 8.67 -4.39
CA ASN A 50 -11.38 7.68 -4.55
C ASN A 50 -11.81 6.53 -5.47
N ASP A 51 -13.08 6.16 -5.49
CA ASP A 51 -13.61 5.17 -6.44
C ASP A 51 -13.49 5.68 -7.90
N ASP A 52 -13.78 6.97 -8.13
CA ASP A 52 -13.62 7.60 -9.45
C ASP A 52 -12.14 7.62 -9.86
N LEU A 53 -11.24 8.01 -8.96
CA LEU A 53 -9.79 7.97 -9.20
C LEU A 53 -9.30 6.55 -9.51
N LEU A 54 -9.80 5.55 -8.76
CA LEU A 54 -9.47 4.16 -8.93
C LEU A 54 -9.88 3.65 -10.32
N SER A 55 -11.11 3.99 -10.75
CA SER A 55 -11.64 3.60 -12.06
C SER A 55 -10.91 4.25 -13.23
N GLY A 56 -10.31 5.42 -13.01
CA GLY A 56 -9.50 6.14 -14.01
C GLY A 56 -8.07 5.65 -14.16
N LEU A 57 -7.62 4.68 -13.35
CA LEU A 57 -6.28 4.13 -13.45
C LEU A 57 -6.14 3.16 -14.62
N ALA A 58 -4.96 3.17 -15.25
CA ALA A 58 -4.63 2.22 -16.30
C ALA A 58 -4.56 0.76 -15.76
N PRO A 59 -4.81 -0.26 -16.59
CA PRO A 59 -4.50 -1.65 -16.24
C PRO A 59 -3.05 -1.81 -15.78
N ASN A 60 -2.79 -2.82 -14.93
CA ASN A 60 -1.48 -3.11 -14.35
C ASN A 60 -0.92 -2.00 -13.45
N SER A 61 -1.77 -1.16 -12.89
CA SER A 61 -1.39 -0.15 -11.90
C SER A 61 -1.12 -0.78 -10.52
N LEU A 62 -0.43 -0.04 -9.67
CA LEU A 62 -0.28 -0.37 -8.24
C LEU A 62 -1.18 0.56 -7.42
N VAL A 63 -2.08 -0.01 -6.64
CA VAL A 63 -2.98 0.70 -5.73
C VAL A 63 -2.60 0.34 -4.30
N ILE A 64 -2.27 1.35 -3.48
CA ILE A 64 -1.78 1.15 -2.12
C ILE A 64 -2.73 1.83 -1.13
N ASN A 65 -3.24 1.08 -0.15
CA ASN A 65 -3.80 1.65 1.06
C ASN A 65 -2.68 1.87 2.10
N ALA A 66 -2.21 3.11 2.20
CA ALA A 66 -1.24 3.56 3.20
C ALA A 66 -1.89 4.38 4.34
N THR A 67 -3.21 4.27 4.50
CA THR A 67 -3.97 4.92 5.58
C THR A 67 -4.08 3.99 6.78
N GLY A 68 -4.45 4.52 7.95
CA GLY A 68 -4.79 3.69 9.12
C GLY A 68 -6.22 3.14 9.07
N MET A 69 -6.97 3.39 7.99
CA MET A 69 -8.36 2.93 7.85
C MET A 69 -8.41 1.41 7.71
N GLY A 70 -9.32 0.81 8.43
CA GLY A 70 -9.45 -0.65 8.52
C GLY A 70 -8.59 -1.30 9.59
N LYS A 71 -7.67 -0.54 10.24
CA LYS A 71 -6.86 -0.98 11.38
C LYS A 71 -7.14 -0.13 12.63
N ASP A 72 -6.68 1.10 12.64
CA ASP A 72 -6.78 2.01 13.79
C ASP A 72 -7.98 2.97 13.67
N THR A 73 -8.51 3.12 12.47
CA THR A 73 -9.71 3.89 12.13
C THR A 73 -10.66 3.01 11.34
N PRO A 74 -11.97 2.98 11.65
CA PRO A 74 -12.95 2.18 10.91
C PRO A 74 -13.05 2.58 9.44
N GLY A 75 -13.47 1.63 8.59
CA GLY A 75 -13.79 1.85 7.20
C GLY A 75 -12.65 1.54 6.22
N SER A 76 -12.80 2.06 5.02
CA SER A 76 -11.88 1.88 3.89
C SER A 76 -11.72 3.20 3.14
N PRO A 77 -10.57 3.44 2.49
CA PRO A 77 -10.40 4.61 1.63
C PRO A 77 -11.22 4.57 0.35
N VAL A 78 -11.81 3.44 -0.02
CA VAL A 78 -12.72 3.25 -1.16
C VAL A 78 -14.04 2.64 -0.68
N THR A 79 -15.10 2.75 -1.49
CA THR A 79 -16.38 2.08 -1.19
C THR A 79 -16.45 0.70 -1.84
N ASP A 80 -17.52 -0.04 -1.57
CA ASP A 80 -17.76 -1.34 -2.23
C ASP A 80 -18.12 -1.19 -3.73
N ALA A 81 -18.40 0.04 -4.19
CA ALA A 81 -18.58 0.37 -5.59
C ALA A 81 -17.25 0.63 -6.33
N GLY A 82 -16.14 0.80 -5.62
CA GLY A 82 -14.82 1.04 -6.20
C GLY A 82 -14.37 -0.13 -7.08
N VAL A 83 -13.98 0.15 -8.32
CA VAL A 83 -13.59 -0.86 -9.31
C VAL A 83 -12.09 -0.82 -9.54
N PHE A 84 -11.39 -1.85 -9.10
CA PHE A 84 -9.94 -1.96 -9.31
C PHE A 84 -9.59 -2.16 -10.79
N PRO A 85 -8.51 -1.52 -11.29
CA PRO A 85 -8.08 -1.70 -12.67
C PRO A 85 -7.58 -3.14 -12.92
N ARG A 86 -7.80 -3.67 -14.12
CA ARG A 86 -7.47 -5.08 -14.45
C ARG A 86 -5.97 -5.35 -14.37
N GLY A 87 -5.60 -6.54 -13.88
CA GLY A 87 -4.21 -6.97 -13.80
C GLY A 87 -3.37 -6.20 -12.77
N SER A 88 -4.00 -5.36 -11.95
CA SER A 88 -3.32 -4.47 -11.04
C SER A 88 -2.92 -5.14 -9.73
N TYR A 89 -1.98 -4.52 -9.05
CA TYR A 89 -1.61 -4.85 -7.68
C TYR A 89 -2.43 -4.00 -6.71
N ALA A 90 -3.11 -4.65 -5.75
CA ALA A 90 -3.76 -4.00 -4.64
C ALA A 90 -2.98 -4.34 -3.36
N TRP A 91 -2.39 -3.35 -2.73
CA TRP A 91 -1.57 -3.53 -1.55
C TRP A 91 -2.15 -2.81 -0.35
N GLU A 92 -2.63 -3.58 0.61
CA GLU A 92 -3.04 -3.10 1.93
C GLU A 92 -1.82 -3.10 2.85
N LEU A 93 -1.36 -1.93 3.33
CA LEU A 93 -0.23 -1.86 4.25
C LEU A 93 -0.60 -2.21 5.70
N ASN A 94 -1.89 -2.20 6.04
CA ASN A 94 -2.33 -2.69 7.33
C ASN A 94 -2.28 -4.22 7.38
N TYR A 95 -1.99 -4.77 8.57
CA TYR A 95 -1.83 -6.21 8.78
C TYR A 95 -2.81 -6.79 9.80
N ARG A 96 -3.67 -5.97 10.40
CA ARG A 96 -4.69 -6.34 11.39
C ARG A 96 -5.90 -5.44 11.28
N GLY A 97 -7.01 -5.84 11.90
CA GLY A 97 -8.27 -5.11 11.92
C GLY A 97 -9.25 -5.61 10.85
N GLU A 98 -10.22 -4.77 10.48
CA GLU A 98 -11.27 -5.14 9.52
C GLU A 98 -10.76 -5.26 8.08
N LEU A 99 -9.69 -4.54 7.74
CA LEU A 99 -9.03 -4.54 6.43
C LEU A 99 -10.02 -4.41 5.26
N GLY A 100 -10.92 -3.41 5.34
CA GLY A 100 -11.96 -3.18 4.35
C GLY A 100 -11.45 -3.10 2.91
N PHE A 101 -10.38 -2.35 2.67
CA PHE A 101 -9.74 -2.25 1.36
C PHE A 101 -9.25 -3.62 0.85
N LEU A 102 -8.64 -4.42 1.71
CA LEU A 102 -8.19 -5.79 1.35
C LEU A 102 -9.37 -6.66 0.95
N ARG A 103 -10.49 -6.63 1.72
CA ARG A 103 -11.70 -7.39 1.39
C ARG A 103 -12.28 -6.99 0.04
N GLN A 104 -12.35 -5.67 -0.24
CA GLN A 104 -12.85 -5.13 -1.50
C GLN A 104 -11.99 -5.56 -2.69
N ALA A 105 -10.67 -5.58 -2.52
CA ALA A 105 -9.74 -6.08 -3.54
C ALA A 105 -9.87 -7.60 -3.74
N LEU A 106 -9.97 -8.39 -2.66
CA LEU A 106 -10.15 -9.85 -2.72
C LEU A 106 -11.46 -10.24 -3.41
N ALA A 107 -12.56 -9.51 -3.17
CA ALA A 107 -13.85 -9.75 -3.83
C ALA A 107 -13.75 -9.64 -5.36
N GLN A 108 -12.89 -8.75 -5.87
CA GLN A 108 -12.70 -8.52 -7.30
C GLN A 108 -11.50 -9.31 -7.89
N ARG A 109 -10.74 -10.04 -7.05
CA ARG A 109 -9.46 -10.67 -7.44
C ARG A 109 -9.57 -11.52 -8.71
N LYS A 110 -10.55 -12.42 -8.76
CA LYS A 110 -10.71 -13.35 -9.89
C LYS A 110 -11.15 -12.63 -11.16
N GLU A 111 -12.18 -11.81 -11.06
CA GLU A 111 -12.77 -11.11 -12.19
C GLU A 111 -11.80 -10.10 -12.81
N ARG A 112 -11.12 -9.32 -11.96
CA ARG A 112 -10.21 -8.26 -12.38
C ARG A 112 -8.75 -8.73 -12.52
N ARG A 113 -8.46 -10.01 -12.21
CA ARG A 113 -7.10 -10.60 -12.23
C ARG A 113 -6.11 -9.80 -11.37
N LEU A 114 -6.53 -9.48 -10.13
CA LEU A 114 -5.71 -8.68 -9.22
C LEU A 114 -4.65 -9.52 -8.51
N HIS A 115 -3.50 -8.91 -8.28
CA HIS A 115 -2.49 -9.35 -7.34
C HIS A 115 -2.74 -8.64 -6.01
N VAL A 116 -3.28 -9.35 -5.02
CA VAL A 116 -3.71 -8.75 -3.75
C VAL A 116 -2.73 -9.15 -2.66
N HIS A 117 -2.19 -8.15 -1.99
CA HIS A 117 -1.24 -8.29 -0.89
C HIS A 117 -1.70 -7.52 0.34
N ASP A 118 -1.46 -8.08 1.51
CA ASP A 118 -1.65 -7.40 2.79
C ASP A 118 -0.33 -6.84 3.35
N GLY A 119 -0.41 -6.22 4.51
CA GLY A 119 0.72 -5.58 5.18
C GLY A 119 1.57 -6.49 6.05
N TRP A 120 1.26 -7.80 6.18
CA TRP A 120 1.95 -8.66 7.13
C TRP A 120 3.44 -8.80 6.84
N ARG A 121 3.79 -9.17 5.63
CA ARG A 121 5.22 -9.30 5.23
C ARG A 121 5.95 -7.97 5.31
N TYR A 122 5.32 -6.88 4.93
CA TYR A 122 5.86 -5.53 5.07
C TYR A 122 6.13 -5.19 6.54
N PHE A 123 5.19 -5.51 7.44
CA PHE A 123 5.37 -5.36 8.89
C PHE A 123 6.56 -6.16 9.42
N LEU A 124 6.70 -7.43 9.01
CA LEU A 124 7.82 -8.27 9.44
C LEU A 124 9.18 -7.71 8.98
N HIS A 125 9.27 -7.27 7.72
CA HIS A 125 10.50 -6.63 7.22
C HIS A 125 10.87 -5.39 8.03
N GLY A 126 9.91 -4.54 8.36
CA GLY A 126 10.14 -3.37 9.19
C GLY A 126 10.67 -3.72 10.58
N TRP A 127 10.06 -4.70 11.24
CA TRP A 127 10.48 -5.12 12.58
C TRP A 127 11.84 -5.83 12.58
N PHE A 128 12.12 -6.67 11.62
CA PHE A 128 13.41 -7.35 11.55
C PHE A 128 14.56 -6.37 11.30
N THR A 129 14.33 -5.33 10.49
CA THR A 129 15.31 -4.24 10.34
C THR A 129 15.56 -3.52 11.67
N VAL A 130 14.52 -3.25 12.46
CA VAL A 130 14.66 -2.65 13.80
C VAL A 130 15.46 -3.58 14.73
N ILE A 131 15.21 -4.89 14.69
CA ILE A 131 15.94 -5.88 15.48
C ILE A 131 17.42 -5.91 15.08
N GLU A 132 17.72 -5.88 13.78
CA GLU A 132 19.10 -5.81 13.28
C GLU A 132 19.84 -4.59 13.85
N GLU A 133 19.22 -3.42 13.77
CA GLU A 133 19.81 -2.16 14.25
C GLU A 133 19.98 -2.12 15.77
N VAL A 134 18.97 -2.58 16.54
CA VAL A 134 19.00 -2.50 18.02
C VAL A 134 19.95 -3.51 18.63
N PHE A 135 20.04 -4.71 18.09
CA PHE A 135 20.82 -5.81 18.65
C PHE A 135 22.14 -6.04 17.93
N ASP A 136 22.48 -5.23 16.94
CA ASP A 136 23.67 -5.38 16.09
C ASP A 136 23.82 -6.82 15.56
N VAL A 137 22.72 -7.35 15.04
CA VAL A 137 22.67 -8.70 14.46
C VAL A 137 22.31 -8.61 12.99
N ARG A 138 22.71 -9.62 12.21
CA ARG A 138 22.33 -9.70 10.79
C ARG A 138 21.29 -10.80 10.58
N ILE A 139 20.20 -10.44 9.93
CA ILE A 139 19.12 -11.34 9.52
C ILE A 139 19.22 -11.53 8.00
N ASP A 140 19.87 -12.63 7.59
CA ASP A 140 19.90 -13.05 6.20
C ASP A 140 18.54 -13.65 5.76
N GLU A 141 18.42 -13.99 4.48
CA GLU A 141 17.16 -14.49 3.89
C GLU A 141 16.69 -15.80 4.55
N GLU A 142 17.60 -16.68 4.96
CA GLU A 142 17.26 -17.94 5.64
C GLU A 142 16.70 -17.65 7.04
N LYS A 143 17.37 -16.83 7.83
CA LYS A 143 16.87 -16.41 9.16
C LYS A 143 15.54 -15.67 9.03
N PHE A 144 15.41 -14.75 8.05
CA PHE A 144 14.15 -14.06 7.79
C PHE A 144 13.03 -15.07 7.55
N SER A 145 13.24 -16.04 6.68
CA SER A 145 12.23 -17.05 6.34
C SER A 145 11.81 -17.87 7.55
N ARG A 146 12.75 -18.28 8.41
CA ARG A 146 12.48 -19.02 9.66
C ARG A 146 11.70 -18.15 10.65
N LEU A 147 12.13 -16.92 10.89
CA LEU A 147 11.46 -15.98 11.79
C LEU A 147 10.05 -15.64 11.29
N ALA A 148 9.89 -15.43 9.99
CA ALA A 148 8.58 -15.19 9.38
C ALA A 148 7.64 -16.38 9.58
N ALA A 149 8.11 -17.61 9.39
CA ALA A 149 7.29 -18.81 9.63
C ALA A 149 6.84 -18.94 11.10
N ILE A 150 7.70 -18.59 12.06
CA ILE A 150 7.32 -18.54 13.48
C ILE A 150 6.29 -17.42 13.72
N SER A 151 6.53 -16.24 13.16
CA SER A 151 5.63 -15.09 13.31
C SER A 151 4.25 -15.34 12.68
N ASP A 152 4.16 -16.16 11.65
CA ASP A 152 2.89 -16.53 11.01
C ASP A 152 1.96 -17.30 11.96
N LEU A 153 2.48 -17.96 12.99
CA LEU A 153 1.68 -18.64 14.02
C LEU A 153 0.93 -17.66 14.92
N GLU A 154 1.50 -16.47 15.12
CA GLU A 154 0.95 -15.40 15.95
C GLU A 154 0.25 -14.31 15.11
N ARG A 155 0.12 -14.56 13.82
CA ARG A 155 -0.50 -13.60 12.91
C ARG A 155 -1.97 -13.37 13.29
N PRO A 156 -2.41 -12.09 13.45
CA PRO A 156 -3.82 -11.80 13.65
C PRO A 156 -4.68 -12.40 12.53
N PRO A 157 -5.88 -12.89 12.84
CA PRO A 157 -6.76 -13.43 11.81
C PRO A 157 -7.04 -12.38 10.74
N GLY A 158 -6.86 -12.77 9.49
CA GLY A 158 -7.18 -11.94 8.33
C GLY A 158 -8.69 -11.75 8.16
N PRO A 159 -9.11 -10.91 7.22
CA PRO A 159 -10.53 -10.73 6.93
C PRO A 159 -11.15 -12.07 6.51
N ARG A 160 -12.29 -12.39 7.13
CA ARG A 160 -13.13 -13.55 6.80
C ARG A 160 -14.01 -13.23 5.61
#